data_b879c93e0df3156660b765396db53672
#
_entry.id   b879c93e0df3156660b765396db53672
#
_cell.length_a   1.000
_cell.length_b   1.000
_cell.length_c   1.000
_cell.angle_alpha   90.00
_cell.angle_beta   90.00
_cell.angle_gamma   90.00
#
_symmetry.space_group_name_H-M   'P 1'
#
loop_
_entity.id
_entity.type
_entity.pdbx_description
1 polymer ?
#
loop_
_entity_poly.entity_id
_entity_poly.type
_entity_poly.pdbx_seq_one_letter_code
_entity_poly.pdbx_strand_id
1 'polypeptide(L)'
;MAITTSKGSYQDYAYTGGMQSVTIPHDGIYKFEVWGAGGSNSALHGSGNYGNNYNTNGKGGYSVGYKLCKKGEVYYICVGGCNNPYNGGGRGNAGWGGGATHIATKTGELKNLSGNKAAVLLVAGGGGGTGQANGEGGKGGGWYGGGYG
;
A
#
# COMPACT_ATOMS: atom_id res chain seq x y z
N MET A 1 0.20 -5.81 -4.85
CA MET A 1 1.52 -6.38 -4.55
C MET A 1 1.82 -7.54 -5.47
N ALA A 2 3.05 -7.71 -5.92
CA ALA A 2 3.46 -8.82 -6.77
C ALA A 2 4.67 -9.54 -6.20
N ILE A 3 4.71 -10.86 -6.35
CA ILE A 3 5.85 -11.72 -6.01
C ILE A 3 6.26 -12.45 -7.27
N THR A 4 7.52 -12.30 -7.66
CA THR A 4 8.09 -12.98 -8.83
C THR A 4 9.23 -13.89 -8.38
N THR A 5 9.25 -15.11 -8.90
CA THR A 5 10.32 -16.07 -8.63
C THR A 5 11.42 -15.99 -9.68
N SER A 6 12.61 -16.54 -9.37
CA SER A 6 13.71 -16.68 -10.33
C SER A 6 13.36 -17.54 -11.55
N LYS A 7 12.30 -18.32 -11.50
CA LYS A 7 11.76 -19.12 -12.62
C LYS A 7 10.70 -18.40 -13.44
N GLY A 8 10.50 -17.09 -13.20
CA GLY A 8 9.57 -16.25 -13.95
C GLY A 8 8.09 -16.40 -13.58
N SER A 9 7.72 -17.29 -12.65
CA SER A 9 6.36 -17.33 -12.13
C SER A 9 6.11 -16.12 -11.25
N TYR A 10 4.92 -15.55 -11.34
CA TYR A 10 4.55 -14.44 -10.51
C TYR A 10 3.16 -14.59 -9.94
N GLN A 11 2.89 -13.95 -8.82
CA GLN A 11 1.57 -13.91 -8.19
C GLN A 11 1.26 -12.49 -7.73
N ASP A 12 0.07 -12.01 -8.09
CA ASP A 12 -0.49 -10.75 -7.65
C ASP A 12 -1.35 -10.92 -6.40
N TYR A 13 -1.30 -9.90 -5.54
CA TYR A 13 -2.15 -9.77 -4.37
C TYR A 13 -2.88 -8.43 -4.43
N ALA A 14 -4.19 -8.50 -4.66
CA ALA A 14 -5.07 -7.34 -4.65
C ALA A 14 -5.52 -6.99 -3.23
N TYR A 15 -6.11 -5.80 -3.08
CA TYR A 15 -6.77 -5.41 -1.84
C TYR A 15 -7.97 -6.33 -1.53
N THR A 16 -8.03 -6.85 -0.31
CA THR A 16 -9.11 -7.72 0.17
C THR A 16 -9.78 -7.19 1.44
N GLY A 17 -9.24 -6.13 2.03
CA GLY A 17 -9.68 -5.63 3.34
C GLY A 17 -9.18 -6.44 4.53
N GLY A 18 -8.30 -7.41 4.31
CA GLY A 18 -7.73 -8.27 5.33
C GLY A 18 -6.29 -8.69 5.02
N MET A 19 -5.66 -9.33 5.99
CA MET A 19 -4.34 -9.91 5.82
C MET A 19 -4.38 -11.11 4.87
N GLN A 20 -3.34 -11.20 4.06
CA GLN A 20 -3.08 -12.34 3.19
C GLN A 20 -1.74 -12.95 3.58
N SER A 21 -1.47 -14.16 3.12
CA SER A 21 -0.19 -14.82 3.36
C SER A 21 0.27 -15.60 2.14
N VAL A 22 1.56 -15.85 2.08
CA VAL A 22 2.18 -16.71 1.09
C VAL A 22 3.15 -17.65 1.78
N THR A 23 3.11 -18.93 1.39
CA THR A 23 4.12 -19.92 1.77
C THR A 23 5.07 -20.11 0.59
N ILE A 24 6.36 -19.94 0.83
CA ILE A 24 7.38 -20.08 -0.22
C ILE A 24 7.44 -21.55 -0.68
N PRO A 25 7.20 -21.82 -1.99
CA PRO A 25 7.07 -23.18 -2.47
C PRO A 25 8.42 -23.89 -2.72
N HIS A 26 9.50 -23.16 -2.91
CA HIS A 26 10.85 -23.69 -3.16
C HIS A 26 11.91 -22.65 -2.83
N ASP A 27 13.14 -23.10 -2.55
CA ASP A 27 14.28 -22.23 -2.33
C ASP A 27 14.57 -21.39 -3.58
N GLY A 28 14.96 -20.16 -3.39
CA GLY A 28 15.35 -19.28 -4.48
C GLY A 28 15.30 -17.80 -4.14
N ILE A 29 15.67 -16.97 -5.10
CA ILE A 29 15.57 -15.51 -4.98
C ILE A 29 14.18 -15.08 -5.46
N TYR A 30 13.50 -14.32 -4.60
CA TYR A 30 12.18 -13.78 -4.86
C TYR A 30 12.26 -12.24 -4.95
N LYS A 31 11.61 -11.70 -5.94
CA LYS A 31 11.37 -10.27 -6.08
C LYS A 31 10.01 -9.93 -5.46
N PHE A 32 10.00 -8.99 -4.54
CA PHE A 32 8.79 -8.45 -3.93
C PHE A 32 8.59 -7.02 -4.41
N GLU A 33 7.39 -6.71 -4.88
CA GLU A 33 7.01 -5.38 -5.32
C GLU A 33 5.74 -4.97 -4.61
N VAL A 34 5.75 -3.81 -3.96
CA VAL A 34 4.61 -3.28 -3.23
C VAL A 34 4.25 -1.90 -3.75
N TRP A 35 2.96 -1.66 -3.93
CA TRP A 35 2.37 -0.38 -4.31
C TRP A 35 1.41 0.04 -3.21
N GLY A 36 1.59 1.22 -2.64
CA GLY A 36 0.64 1.81 -1.72
C GLY A 36 -0.66 2.18 -2.45
N ALA A 37 -1.75 2.19 -1.74
CA ALA A 37 -3.03 2.59 -2.30
C ALA A 37 -3.04 4.09 -2.63
N GLY A 38 -3.71 4.49 -3.70
CA GLY A 38 -3.98 5.89 -3.99
C GLY A 38 -4.95 6.50 -2.98
N GLY A 39 -4.90 7.80 -2.80
CA GLY A 39 -5.92 8.52 -2.07
C GLY A 39 -7.24 8.57 -2.84
N SER A 40 -8.30 8.97 -2.17
CA SER A 40 -9.63 9.15 -2.78
C SER A 40 -10.03 10.63 -2.84
N ASN A 41 -10.99 10.94 -3.67
CA ASN A 41 -11.66 12.24 -3.70
C ASN A 41 -13.05 12.16 -3.08
N SER A 42 -13.64 13.31 -2.78
CA SER A 42 -14.91 13.45 -2.07
C SER A 42 -16.17 13.19 -2.88
N ALA A 43 -16.10 12.60 -4.05
CA ALA A 43 -17.29 12.30 -4.85
C ALA A 43 -18.36 11.49 -4.08
N LEU A 44 -18.07 11.04 -2.86
CA LEU A 44 -19.00 10.33 -1.97
C LEU A 44 -19.72 11.22 -0.94
N HIS A 45 -19.38 12.50 -0.82
CA HIS A 45 -20.18 13.44 -0.03
C HIS A 45 -21.03 14.30 -0.97
N GLY A 46 -22.17 13.76 -1.34
CA GLY A 46 -23.14 14.33 -2.26
C GLY A 46 -23.72 15.68 -1.86
N SER A 47 -22.95 16.73 -1.94
CA SER A 47 -23.45 18.11 -2.09
C SER A 47 -22.26 19.08 -2.24
N GLY A 48 -21.91 19.36 -3.45
CA GLY A 48 -21.00 20.43 -3.81
C GLY A 48 -20.21 20.12 -5.07
N ASN A 49 -20.20 21.02 -6.01
CA ASN A 49 -19.40 20.98 -7.23
C ASN A 49 -17.89 20.97 -6.93
N TYR A 50 -17.40 19.93 -6.29
CA TYR A 50 -15.98 19.66 -6.18
C TYR A 50 -15.57 18.96 -7.47
N GLY A 51 -14.86 19.70 -8.32
CA GLY A 51 -14.58 19.32 -9.69
C GLY A 51 -14.20 17.87 -9.87
N ASN A 52 -14.75 17.26 -10.91
CA ASN A 52 -14.54 15.86 -11.35
C ASN A 52 -13.09 15.57 -11.79
N ASN A 53 -12.09 16.12 -11.13
CA ASN A 53 -10.70 15.84 -11.44
C ASN A 53 -10.23 14.59 -10.71
N TYR A 54 -10.61 13.41 -11.25
CA TYR A 54 -10.10 12.11 -10.83
C TYR A 54 -8.56 11.99 -10.92
N ASN A 55 -7.89 12.97 -11.50
CA ASN A 55 -6.45 12.98 -11.70
C ASN A 55 -5.65 13.65 -10.59
N THR A 56 -6.31 14.20 -9.57
CA THR A 56 -5.64 14.96 -8.51
C THR A 56 -5.39 14.16 -7.23
N ASN A 57 -5.86 12.92 -7.17
CA ASN A 57 -5.60 12.05 -6.02
C ASN A 57 -4.10 11.70 -5.92
N GLY A 58 -3.56 11.76 -4.72
CA GLY A 58 -2.21 11.31 -4.47
C GLY A 58 -2.05 9.84 -4.84
N LYS A 59 -1.04 9.53 -5.63
CA LYS A 59 -0.71 8.13 -5.95
C LYS A 59 0.06 7.51 -4.79
N GLY A 60 -0.15 6.23 -4.56
CA GLY A 60 0.66 5.46 -3.63
C GLY A 60 2.12 5.39 -4.08
N GLY A 61 3.02 5.17 -3.11
CA GLY A 61 4.42 4.91 -3.37
C GLY A 61 4.65 3.50 -3.92
N TYR A 62 5.88 3.27 -4.38
CA TYR A 62 6.34 1.97 -4.86
C TYR A 62 7.64 1.59 -4.16
N SER A 63 7.75 0.34 -3.77
CA SER A 63 9.01 -0.22 -3.24
C SER A 63 9.23 -1.61 -3.80
N VAL A 64 10.49 -1.95 -4.01
CA VAL A 64 10.92 -3.24 -4.53
C VAL A 64 12.11 -3.77 -3.76
N GLY A 65 12.15 -5.08 -3.57
CA GLY A 65 13.27 -5.75 -2.93
C GLY A 65 13.40 -7.20 -3.39
N TYR A 66 14.58 -7.74 -3.18
CA TYR A 66 14.94 -9.12 -3.50
C TYR A 66 15.38 -9.84 -2.22
N LYS A 67 14.96 -11.07 -2.08
CA LYS A 67 15.32 -11.87 -0.91
C LYS A 67 15.54 -13.32 -1.29
N LEU A 68 16.60 -13.92 -0.77
CA LEU A 68 16.76 -15.37 -0.77
C LEU A 68 15.77 -15.95 0.24
N CYS A 69 14.81 -16.72 -0.27
CA CYS A 69 13.78 -17.37 0.52
C CYS A 69 13.95 -18.88 0.47
N LYS A 70 13.55 -19.56 1.55
CA LYS A 70 13.57 -21.01 1.67
C LYS A 70 12.17 -21.56 1.63
N LYS A 71 12.03 -22.75 1.07
CA LYS A 71 10.78 -23.51 1.06
C LYS A 71 10.19 -23.59 2.46
N GLY A 72 8.89 -23.29 2.58
CA GLY A 72 8.15 -23.36 3.83
C GLY A 72 8.14 -22.06 4.63
N GLU A 73 8.97 -21.06 4.30
CA GLU A 73 8.86 -19.73 4.91
C GLU A 73 7.51 -19.11 4.59
N VAL A 74 6.89 -18.49 5.59
CA VAL A 74 5.59 -17.81 5.46
C VAL A 74 5.79 -16.30 5.60
N TYR A 75 5.24 -15.55 4.65
CA TYR A 75 5.20 -14.10 4.70
C TYR A 75 3.75 -13.61 4.73
N TYR A 76 3.53 -12.51 5.43
CA TYR A 76 2.23 -11.88 5.58
C TYR A 76 2.16 -10.61 4.76
N ILE A 77 1.08 -10.45 4.02
CA ILE A 77 0.87 -9.39 3.04
C ILE A 77 -0.31 -8.55 3.47
N CYS A 78 -0.11 -7.25 3.57
CA CYS A 78 -1.14 -6.27 3.84
C CYS A 78 -1.21 -5.30 2.66
N VAL A 79 -2.25 -5.40 1.85
CA VAL A 79 -2.46 -4.48 0.72
C VAL A 79 -3.33 -3.32 1.18
N GLY A 80 -2.82 -2.10 1.05
CA GLY A 80 -3.51 -0.89 1.49
C GLY A 80 -4.85 -0.67 0.79
N GLY A 81 -5.80 -0.11 1.51
CA GLY A 81 -7.10 0.23 0.98
C GLY A 81 -7.17 1.66 0.44
N CYS A 82 -7.94 1.85 -0.62
CA CYS A 82 -8.34 3.16 -1.12
C CYS A 82 -9.70 3.52 -0.51
N ASN A 83 -9.89 4.77 -0.10
CA ASN A 83 -11.15 5.25 0.48
C ASN A 83 -11.60 4.53 1.78
N ASN A 84 -10.65 4.07 2.56
CA ASN A 84 -10.88 3.45 3.86
C ASN A 84 -9.63 3.54 4.75
N PRO A 85 -9.73 3.29 6.08
CA PRO A 85 -8.61 3.42 7.00
C PRO A 85 -7.64 2.23 7.00
N TYR A 86 -7.88 1.20 6.22
CA TYR A 86 -7.09 -0.04 6.30
C TYR A 86 -5.62 0.21 5.97
N ASN A 87 -4.77 -0.23 6.89
CA ASN A 87 -3.32 -0.04 6.88
C ASN A 87 -2.86 1.42 6.76
N GLY A 88 -3.56 2.33 7.45
CA GLY A 88 -3.11 3.70 7.69
C GLY A 88 -3.70 4.78 6.79
N GLY A 89 -4.74 4.48 6.03
CA GLY A 89 -5.50 5.51 5.31
C GLY A 89 -6.15 6.50 6.27
N GLY A 90 -5.71 7.76 6.26
CA GLY A 90 -6.29 8.82 7.09
C GLY A 90 -7.51 9.44 6.46
N ARG A 91 -8.51 9.82 7.26
CA ARG A 91 -9.69 10.52 6.79
C ARG A 91 -9.43 12.02 6.71
N GLY A 92 -9.58 12.60 5.53
CA GLY A 92 -9.66 14.05 5.33
C GLY A 92 -11.11 14.52 5.16
N ASN A 93 -11.32 15.83 5.16
CA ASN A 93 -12.65 16.43 4.98
C ASN A 93 -13.25 16.18 3.60
N ALA A 94 -12.41 15.99 2.60
CA ALA A 94 -12.83 15.85 1.20
C ALA A 94 -12.42 14.51 0.57
N GLY A 95 -11.60 13.71 1.21
CA GLY A 95 -11.18 12.39 0.72
C GLY A 95 -10.32 11.66 1.72
N TRP A 96 -10.16 10.37 1.52
CA TRP A 96 -9.30 9.54 2.36
C TRP A 96 -7.90 9.45 1.73
N GLY A 97 -6.88 9.47 2.58
CA GLY A 97 -5.56 8.98 2.16
C GLY A 97 -5.62 7.48 1.89
N GLY A 98 -4.79 7.00 0.99
CA GLY A 98 -4.61 5.59 0.74
C GLY A 98 -3.83 4.90 1.87
N GLY A 99 -4.10 3.63 2.09
CA GLY A 99 -3.34 2.81 3.02
C GLY A 99 -2.00 2.35 2.43
N ALA A 100 -1.03 2.08 3.30
CA ALA A 100 0.23 1.49 2.90
C ALA A 100 0.07 0.02 2.49
N THR A 101 0.96 -0.46 1.63
CA THR A 101 1.09 -1.90 1.35
C THR A 101 2.43 -2.38 1.87
N HIS A 102 2.45 -3.51 2.54
CA HIS A 102 3.69 -4.09 3.06
C HIS A 102 3.70 -5.61 3.02
N ILE A 103 4.90 -6.16 3.12
CA ILE A 103 5.15 -7.58 3.40
C ILE A 103 6.00 -7.70 4.66
N ALA A 104 5.66 -8.65 5.52
CA ALA A 104 6.31 -8.85 6.80
C ALA A 104 6.41 -10.33 7.18
N THR A 105 7.25 -10.64 8.16
CA THR A 105 7.35 -11.97 8.76
C THR A 105 6.33 -12.22 9.87
N LYS A 106 5.58 -11.17 10.25
CA LYS A 106 4.48 -11.24 11.23
C LYS A 106 3.21 -10.64 10.64
N THR A 107 2.07 -11.17 11.05
CA THR A 107 0.75 -10.68 10.64
C THR A 107 0.38 -9.38 11.34
N GLY A 108 -0.40 -8.54 10.69
CA GLY A 108 -0.96 -7.32 11.23
C GLY A 108 -0.77 -6.09 10.34
N GLU A 109 -1.63 -5.08 10.51
CA GLU A 109 -1.42 -3.77 9.92
C GLU A 109 -0.14 -3.10 10.50
N LEU A 110 0.46 -2.14 9.79
CA LEU A 110 1.69 -1.46 10.23
C LEU A 110 1.61 -0.89 11.65
N LYS A 111 0.45 -0.34 12.03
CA LYS A 111 0.25 0.20 13.40
C LYS A 111 0.44 -0.88 14.48
N ASN A 112 0.10 -2.13 14.18
CA ASN A 112 0.24 -3.26 15.10
C ASN A 112 1.66 -3.84 15.10
N LEU A 113 2.49 -3.48 14.11
CA LEU A 113 3.87 -3.91 13.98
C LEU A 113 4.87 -2.89 14.53
N SER A 114 4.41 -1.81 15.16
CA SER A 114 5.25 -0.73 15.68
C SER A 114 6.30 -1.21 16.69
N GLY A 115 5.98 -2.20 17.51
CA GLY A 115 6.91 -2.88 18.43
C GLY A 115 7.79 -3.97 17.79
N ASN A 116 7.57 -4.29 16.51
CA ASN A 116 8.25 -5.34 15.76
C ASN A 116 8.70 -4.85 14.38
N LYS A 117 9.29 -3.68 14.31
CA LYS A 117 9.69 -3.04 13.03
C LYS A 117 10.60 -3.92 12.18
N ALA A 118 11.46 -4.74 12.81
CA ALA A 118 12.34 -5.68 12.11
C ALA A 118 11.58 -6.79 11.34
N ALA A 119 10.31 -7.03 11.68
CA ALA A 119 9.46 -7.97 10.94
C ALA A 119 8.99 -7.43 9.58
N VAL A 120 8.97 -6.11 9.39
CA VAL A 120 8.56 -5.49 8.12
C VAL A 120 9.73 -5.54 7.15
N LEU A 121 9.55 -6.26 6.05
CA LEU A 121 10.59 -6.44 5.03
C LEU A 121 10.56 -5.31 3.98
N LEU A 122 9.37 -4.90 3.57
CA LEU A 122 9.18 -3.92 2.51
C LEU A 122 7.85 -3.20 2.71
N VAL A 123 7.83 -1.90 2.47
CA VAL A 123 6.64 -1.07 2.60
C VAL A 123 6.59 0.02 1.53
N ALA A 124 5.40 0.29 1.02
CA ALA A 124 5.10 1.45 0.19
C ALA A 124 3.95 2.24 0.82
N GLY A 125 4.16 3.52 1.04
CA GLY A 125 3.18 4.42 1.64
C GLY A 125 1.98 4.69 0.72
N GLY A 126 0.82 4.92 1.31
CA GLY A 126 -0.36 5.34 0.57
C GLY A 126 -0.29 6.80 0.12
N GLY A 127 -1.05 7.15 -0.89
CA GLY A 127 -1.20 8.51 -1.40
C GLY A 127 -2.12 9.36 -0.53
N GLY A 128 -1.95 10.68 -0.57
CA GLY A 128 -2.84 11.61 0.11
C GLY A 128 -4.23 11.70 -0.55
N GLY A 129 -5.26 11.90 0.26
CA GLY A 129 -6.59 12.26 -0.23
C GLY A 129 -6.64 13.71 -0.70
N THR A 130 -7.66 14.06 -1.48
CA THR A 130 -7.86 15.45 -1.93
C THR A 130 -8.31 16.35 -0.80
N GLY A 131 -7.85 17.61 -0.84
CA GLY A 131 -8.30 18.68 0.04
C GLY A 131 -9.64 19.30 -0.41
N GLN A 132 -10.20 20.17 0.42
CA GLN A 132 -11.54 20.74 0.23
C GLN A 132 -11.63 21.80 -0.90
N ALA A 133 -10.53 22.32 -1.39
CA ALA A 133 -10.49 23.37 -2.42
C ALA A 133 -9.44 23.02 -3.47
N ASN A 134 -9.80 22.25 -4.48
CA ASN A 134 -8.95 21.95 -5.66
C ASN A 134 -7.49 21.55 -5.33
N GLY A 135 -7.23 21.14 -4.10
CA GLY A 135 -5.92 20.71 -3.67
C GLY A 135 -5.58 19.33 -4.22
N GLU A 136 -4.40 19.20 -4.78
CA GLU A 136 -3.88 17.91 -5.15
C GLU A 136 -3.53 17.09 -3.91
N GLY A 137 -3.85 15.79 -3.92
CA GLY A 137 -3.41 14.88 -2.87
C GLY A 137 -1.89 14.65 -2.93
N GLY A 138 -1.24 14.69 -1.77
CA GLY A 138 0.19 14.38 -1.68
C GLY A 138 0.50 12.95 -2.11
N LYS A 139 1.62 12.76 -2.79
CA LYS A 139 2.08 11.43 -3.19
C LYS A 139 2.51 10.61 -1.98
N GLY A 140 2.24 9.33 -2.01
CA GLY A 140 2.66 8.40 -0.98
C GLY A 140 4.18 8.24 -0.91
N GLY A 141 4.69 8.02 0.30
CA GLY A 141 6.07 7.68 0.55
C GLY A 141 6.37 6.24 0.15
N GLY A 142 7.46 6.05 -0.50
CA GLY A 142 8.11 4.81 -0.84
C GLY A 142 9.53 5.17 -1.21
N TRP A 143 10.21 4.34 -1.93
CA TRP A 143 11.57 4.65 -2.39
C TRP A 143 11.63 5.95 -3.25
N TYR A 144 10.52 6.38 -3.81
CA TYR A 144 10.35 7.62 -4.59
C TYR A 144 9.11 8.42 -4.15
N GLY A 145 8.83 8.48 -2.87
CA GLY A 145 7.72 9.28 -2.35
C GLY A 145 8.05 10.76 -2.32
N GLY A 146 7.15 11.59 -2.81
CA GLY A 146 7.18 13.04 -2.65
C GLY A 146 5.92 13.51 -1.94
N GLY A 147 6.04 14.34 -0.91
CA GLY A 147 4.92 15.03 -0.28
C GLY A 147 4.86 16.46 -0.79
N TYR A 148 3.65 16.97 -1.00
CA TYR A 148 3.39 18.40 -1.03
C TYR A 148 2.84 18.77 0.35
N GLY A 149 3.55 19.64 1.02
CA GLY A 149 3.08 20.28 2.27
C GLY A 149 2.05 21.35 1.97
#